data_d9f4ca3c79e04621c2d2f445a76a59af
#
_entry.id   d9f4ca3c79e04621c2d2f445a76a59af
#
_cell.length_a   1.000
_cell.length_b   1.000
_cell.length_c   1.000
_cell.angle_alpha   90.00
_cell.angle_beta   90.00
_cell.angle_gamma   90.00
#
_symmetry.space_group_name_H-M   'P 1'
#
loop_
_entity.id
_entity.type
_entity.pdbx_description
1 polymer ?
#
loop_
_entity_poly.entity_id
_entity_poly.type
_entity_poly.pdbx_seq_one_letter_code
_entity_poly.pdbx_strand_id
1 'polypeptide(L)'
;MSESEQTLAVVHQVFAAFAAHDLRAFRDLLHPDAVLQVGGGPATLTGADAIVAAVSVTTQAIPDLRVTVTSAFAQGQLAAAEVVREGTHTGTAVLPDGTAVPPSGRAVRLPECVVFRVHDGKVVRMAPYVDMLDTLRQLGVLAARAGDPAEPSAAADGGA
;
A
#
# COMPACT_ATOMS: atom_id res chain seq x y z
N MET A 1 15.40 24.60 -6.26
CA MET A 1 14.77 23.28 -6.40
C MET A 1 13.65 23.43 -7.40
N SER A 2 13.66 22.61 -8.44
CA SER A 2 12.59 22.61 -9.45
C SER A 2 11.28 22.05 -8.86
N GLU A 3 10.15 22.34 -9.51
CA GLU A 3 8.86 21.78 -9.12
C GLU A 3 8.88 20.25 -9.10
N SER A 4 9.54 19.62 -10.08
CA SER A 4 9.71 18.16 -10.11
C SER A 4 10.50 17.62 -8.92
N GLU A 5 11.57 18.29 -8.51
CA GLU A 5 12.35 17.90 -7.32
C GLU A 5 11.53 18.05 -6.04
N GLN A 6 10.74 19.11 -5.92
CA GLN A 6 9.82 19.32 -4.80
C GLN A 6 8.76 18.23 -4.76
N THR A 7 8.18 17.88 -5.91
CA THR A 7 7.20 16.81 -6.03
C THR A 7 7.79 15.46 -5.60
N LEU A 8 9.00 15.13 -6.07
CA LEU A 8 9.69 13.89 -5.66
C LEU A 8 9.99 13.87 -4.16
N ALA A 9 10.40 14.99 -3.57
CA ALA A 9 10.65 15.07 -2.13
C ALA A 9 9.38 14.75 -1.33
N VAL A 10 8.22 15.27 -1.73
CA VAL A 10 6.93 14.93 -1.10
C VAL A 10 6.61 13.44 -1.24
N VAL A 11 6.79 12.85 -2.41
CA VAL A 11 6.54 11.42 -2.65
C VAL A 11 7.41 10.54 -1.75
N HIS A 12 8.71 10.85 -1.63
CA HIS A 12 9.61 10.13 -0.72
C HIS A 12 9.18 10.27 0.74
N GLN A 13 8.74 11.46 1.17
CA GLN A 13 8.24 11.68 2.53
C GLN A 13 6.97 10.87 2.80
N VAL A 14 6.06 10.75 1.83
CA VAL A 14 4.85 9.92 1.93
C VAL A 14 5.21 8.47 2.21
N PHE A 15 6.12 7.89 1.44
CA PHE A 15 6.53 6.50 1.65
C PHE A 15 7.35 6.31 2.92
N ALA A 16 8.17 7.27 3.32
CA ALA A 16 8.88 7.24 4.59
C ALA A 16 7.93 7.24 5.79
N ALA A 17 6.91 8.10 5.78
CA ALA A 17 5.89 8.15 6.83
C ALA A 17 5.07 6.84 6.87
N PHE A 18 4.71 6.31 5.72
CA PHE A 18 3.99 5.04 5.61
C PHE A 18 4.83 3.87 6.16
N ALA A 19 6.10 3.76 5.75
CA ALA A 19 7.01 2.73 6.24
C ALA A 19 7.29 2.82 7.75
N ALA A 20 7.29 4.04 8.30
CA ALA A 20 7.43 4.29 9.74
C ALA A 20 6.14 4.10 10.52
N HIS A 21 5.02 3.79 9.87
CA HIS A 21 3.67 3.76 10.47
C HIS A 21 3.29 5.09 11.15
N ASP A 22 3.89 6.19 10.71
CA ASP A 22 3.60 7.53 11.21
C ASP A 22 2.41 8.13 10.45
N LEU A 23 1.21 7.76 10.88
CA LEU A 23 -0.03 8.21 10.26
C LEU A 23 -0.24 9.72 10.40
N ARG A 24 0.35 10.36 11.41
CA ARG A 24 0.29 11.82 11.57
C ARG A 24 1.14 12.50 10.51
N ALA A 25 2.41 12.13 10.38
CA ALA A 25 3.28 12.66 9.33
C ALA A 25 2.69 12.39 7.94
N PHE A 26 2.14 11.19 7.72
CA PHE A 26 1.45 10.85 6.46
C PHE A 26 0.28 11.80 6.19
N ARG A 27 -0.59 12.03 7.20
CA ARG A 27 -1.72 12.96 7.09
C ARG A 27 -1.28 14.38 6.77
N ASP A 28 -0.20 14.84 7.40
CA ASP A 28 0.32 16.20 7.21
C ASP A 28 0.86 16.44 5.79
N LEU A 29 1.13 15.39 5.03
CA LEU A 29 1.52 15.46 3.61
C LEU A 29 0.33 15.50 2.65
N LEU A 30 -0.88 15.21 3.12
CA LEU A 30 -2.09 15.24 2.30
C LEU A 30 -2.76 16.61 2.31
N HIS A 31 -3.32 16.99 1.16
CA HIS A 31 -4.28 18.10 1.13
C HIS A 31 -5.56 17.70 1.88
N PRO A 32 -6.26 18.61 2.59
CA PRO A 32 -7.52 18.26 3.28
C PRO A 32 -8.55 17.53 2.40
N ASP A 33 -8.64 17.92 1.13
CA ASP A 33 -9.54 17.33 0.13
C ASP A 33 -8.83 16.36 -0.83
N ALA A 34 -7.72 15.75 -0.40
CA ALA A 34 -6.99 14.79 -1.21
C ALA A 34 -7.89 13.62 -1.65
N VAL A 35 -7.59 13.05 -2.82
CA VAL A 35 -8.33 11.92 -3.38
C VAL A 35 -7.41 10.71 -3.49
N LEU A 36 -7.83 9.58 -2.94
CA LEU A 36 -7.23 8.28 -3.15
C LEU A 36 -8.11 7.44 -4.09
N GLN A 37 -7.54 6.99 -5.19
CA GLN A 37 -8.17 5.97 -6.03
C GLN A 37 -7.94 4.60 -5.41
N VAL A 38 -9.00 3.85 -5.16
CA VAL A 38 -8.90 2.57 -4.44
C VAL A 38 -8.60 1.42 -5.40
N GLY A 39 -7.48 0.72 -5.16
CA GLY A 39 -7.13 -0.52 -5.84
C GLY A 39 -7.05 -0.45 -7.37
N GLY A 40 -6.77 0.72 -7.94
CA GLY A 40 -6.76 0.92 -9.40
C GLY A 40 -8.14 0.92 -10.06
N GLY A 41 -9.20 0.72 -9.29
CA GLY A 41 -10.60 0.73 -9.76
C GLY A 41 -11.22 2.14 -9.81
N PRO A 42 -12.52 2.24 -10.11
CA PRO A 42 -13.22 3.52 -10.19
C PRO A 42 -13.56 4.12 -8.81
N ALA A 43 -13.49 3.34 -7.74
CA ALA A 43 -13.81 3.80 -6.39
C ALA A 43 -12.75 4.77 -5.88
N THR A 44 -13.19 5.84 -5.21
CA THR A 44 -12.31 6.85 -4.61
C THR A 44 -12.70 7.12 -3.17
N LEU A 45 -11.70 7.50 -2.36
CA LEU A 45 -11.87 8.11 -1.05
C LEU A 45 -11.47 9.57 -1.14
N THR A 46 -12.26 10.46 -0.58
CA THR A 46 -11.98 11.90 -0.54
C THR A 46 -11.80 12.35 0.89
N GLY A 47 -10.76 13.15 1.09
CA GLY A 47 -10.40 13.72 2.39
C GLY A 47 -9.23 13.01 3.06
N ALA A 48 -8.34 13.80 3.65
CA ALA A 48 -7.13 13.29 4.31
C ALA A 48 -7.45 12.26 5.40
N ASP A 49 -8.48 12.48 6.21
CA ASP A 49 -8.84 11.58 7.31
C ASP A 49 -9.35 10.22 6.79
N ALA A 50 -10.14 10.22 5.72
CA ALA A 50 -10.62 8.98 5.08
C ALA A 50 -9.45 8.16 4.50
N ILE A 51 -8.48 8.84 3.88
CA ILE A 51 -7.28 8.21 3.33
C ILE A 51 -6.41 7.62 4.46
N VAL A 52 -6.20 8.38 5.54
CA VAL A 52 -5.45 7.90 6.71
C VAL A 52 -6.12 6.67 7.33
N ALA A 53 -7.44 6.66 7.44
CA ALA A 53 -8.18 5.49 7.94
C ALA A 53 -7.94 4.25 7.07
N ALA A 54 -7.95 4.38 5.73
CA ALA A 54 -7.68 3.28 4.81
C ALA A 54 -6.23 2.78 4.92
N VAL A 55 -5.26 3.69 5.03
CA VAL A 55 -3.84 3.35 5.24
C VAL A 55 -3.63 2.65 6.58
N SER A 56 -4.34 3.08 7.64
CA SER A 56 -4.31 2.45 8.95
C SER A 56 -4.74 0.97 8.91
N VAL A 57 -5.76 0.65 8.12
CA VAL A 57 -6.19 -0.75 7.92
C VAL A 57 -5.06 -1.58 7.31
N THR A 58 -4.33 -1.05 6.34
CA THR A 58 -3.19 -1.74 5.71
C THR A 58 -2.05 -1.99 6.71
N THR A 59 -1.70 -1.00 7.52
CA THR A 59 -0.64 -1.14 8.55
C THR A 59 -1.04 -2.08 9.68
N GLN A 60 -2.32 -2.19 9.98
CA GLN A 60 -2.85 -3.16 10.95
C GLN A 60 -2.87 -4.58 10.38
N ALA A 61 -3.16 -4.73 9.08
CA ALA A 61 -3.15 -6.04 8.41
C ALA A 61 -1.74 -6.63 8.33
N ILE A 62 -0.73 -5.78 8.16
CA ILE A 62 0.68 -6.16 8.03
C ILE A 62 1.50 -5.29 9.01
N PRO A 63 1.55 -5.64 10.32
CA PRO A 63 2.18 -4.80 11.34
C PRO A 63 3.70 -4.63 11.19
N ASP A 64 4.37 -5.59 10.53
CA ASP A 64 5.80 -5.58 10.21
C ASP A 64 6.09 -5.03 8.80
N LEU A 65 5.16 -4.25 8.24
CA LEU A 65 5.24 -3.71 6.89
C LEU A 65 6.53 -2.92 6.67
N ARG A 66 7.24 -3.29 5.62
CA ARG A 66 8.36 -2.55 5.05
C ARG A 66 7.99 -2.06 3.66
N VAL A 67 8.45 -0.88 3.32
CA VAL A 67 8.20 -0.26 2.02
C VAL A 67 9.54 0.16 1.41
N THR A 68 9.82 -0.31 0.22
CA THR A 68 11.00 0.06 -0.56
C THR A 68 10.58 0.78 -1.82
N VAL A 69 11.04 2.01 -2.02
CA VAL A 69 10.89 2.73 -3.29
C VAL A 69 12.00 2.24 -4.21
N THR A 70 11.64 1.55 -5.28
CA THR A 70 12.59 0.99 -6.25
C THR A 70 12.90 1.95 -7.39
N SER A 71 11.93 2.79 -7.75
CA SER A 71 12.05 3.81 -8.79
C SER A 71 11.04 4.93 -8.52
N ALA A 72 11.43 6.16 -8.79
CA ALA A 72 10.50 7.30 -8.74
C ALA A 72 10.96 8.39 -9.72
N PHE A 73 10.01 9.05 -10.36
CA PHE A 73 10.25 10.19 -11.22
C PHE A 73 9.08 11.18 -11.15
N ALA A 74 9.35 12.42 -11.52
CA ALA A 74 8.34 13.48 -11.57
C ALA A 74 8.53 14.39 -12.77
N GLN A 75 7.42 14.95 -13.22
CA GLN A 75 7.36 16.04 -14.18
C GLN A 75 6.36 17.08 -13.68
N GLY A 76 6.87 18.23 -13.26
CA GLY A 76 6.05 19.24 -12.58
C GLY A 76 5.38 18.66 -11.35
N GLN A 77 4.06 18.76 -11.28
CA GLN A 77 3.23 18.28 -10.18
C GLN A 77 2.88 16.79 -10.23
N LEU A 78 3.22 16.11 -11.33
CA LEU A 78 2.93 14.68 -11.50
C LEU A 78 4.16 13.86 -11.13
N ALA A 79 3.94 12.77 -10.41
CA ALA A 79 4.96 11.78 -10.12
C ALA A 79 4.42 10.37 -10.22
N ALA A 80 5.33 9.43 -10.47
CA ALA A 80 5.08 8.01 -10.33
C ALA A 80 6.21 7.38 -9.53
N ALA A 81 5.87 6.40 -8.71
CA ALA A 81 6.84 5.62 -7.94
C ALA A 81 6.49 4.14 -7.99
N GLU A 82 7.48 3.33 -8.32
CA GLU A 82 7.43 1.89 -8.13
C GLU A 82 7.91 1.56 -6.72
N VAL A 83 7.10 0.82 -5.99
CA VAL A 83 7.41 0.43 -4.62
C VAL A 83 7.12 -1.04 -4.40
N VAL A 84 7.80 -1.62 -3.44
CA VAL A 84 7.54 -2.98 -2.96
C VAL A 84 7.17 -2.89 -1.49
N ARG A 85 6.00 -3.41 -1.14
CA ARG A 85 5.55 -3.60 0.23
C ARG A 85 5.77 -5.07 0.62
N GLU A 86 6.40 -5.31 1.76
CA GLU A 86 6.70 -6.65 2.26
C GLU A 86 6.35 -6.73 3.74
N GLY A 87 5.91 -7.89 4.18
CA GLY A 87 5.63 -8.16 5.59
C GLY A 87 4.85 -9.44 5.77
N THR A 88 4.25 -9.61 6.95
CA THR A 88 3.48 -10.80 7.32
C THR A 88 2.01 -10.43 7.56
N HIS A 89 1.10 -11.10 6.88
CA HIS A 89 -0.34 -10.85 7.00
C HIS A 89 -0.87 -11.48 8.29
N THR A 90 -0.78 -10.73 9.40
CA THR A 90 -1.19 -11.19 10.74
C THR A 90 -2.40 -10.43 11.29
N GLY A 91 -2.87 -9.39 10.63
CA GLY A 91 -4.12 -8.69 10.94
C GLY A 91 -5.17 -8.88 9.84
N THR A 92 -6.38 -8.39 10.06
CA THR A 92 -7.44 -8.44 9.05
C THR A 92 -7.14 -7.44 7.92
N ALA A 93 -7.06 -7.92 6.68
CA ALA A 93 -7.02 -7.06 5.50
C ALA A 93 -8.43 -6.75 5.00
N VAL A 94 -8.59 -5.63 4.30
CA VAL A 94 -9.86 -5.26 3.67
C VAL A 94 -9.61 -5.02 2.19
N LEU A 95 -10.34 -5.73 1.35
CA LEU A 95 -10.28 -5.60 -0.11
C LEU A 95 -11.01 -4.32 -0.57
N PRO A 96 -10.77 -3.86 -1.82
CA PRO A 96 -11.40 -2.67 -2.35
C PRO A 96 -12.94 -2.68 -2.35
N ASP A 97 -13.55 -3.87 -2.40
CA ASP A 97 -15.01 -4.07 -2.32
C ASP A 97 -15.55 -4.10 -0.88
N GLY A 98 -14.67 -3.91 0.13
CA GLY A 98 -15.01 -3.97 1.54
C GLY A 98 -14.96 -5.38 2.16
N THR A 99 -14.64 -6.41 1.39
CA THR A 99 -14.50 -7.77 1.91
C THR A 99 -13.35 -7.87 2.90
N ALA A 100 -13.65 -8.36 4.12
CA ALA A 100 -12.64 -8.62 5.13
C ALA A 100 -11.95 -9.98 4.87
N VAL A 101 -10.62 -9.97 4.87
CA VAL A 101 -9.79 -11.17 4.74
C VAL A 101 -9.11 -11.42 6.09
N PRO A 102 -9.43 -12.53 6.76
CA PRO A 102 -8.83 -12.86 8.05
C PRO A 102 -7.32 -13.10 7.92
N PRO A 103 -6.55 -12.96 9.00
CA PRO A 103 -5.11 -13.20 8.99
C PRO A 103 -4.75 -14.56 8.42
N SER A 104 -3.84 -14.60 7.45
CA SER A 104 -3.34 -15.85 6.85
C SER A 104 -2.04 -16.34 7.47
N GLY A 105 -1.31 -15.47 8.18
CA GLY A 105 0.03 -15.75 8.68
C GLY A 105 1.11 -15.80 7.59
N ARG A 106 0.77 -15.51 6.34
CA ARG A 106 1.68 -15.62 5.20
C ARG A 106 2.57 -14.39 5.07
N ALA A 107 3.82 -14.61 4.65
CA ALA A 107 4.65 -13.55 4.13
C ALA A 107 4.09 -13.08 2.79
N VAL A 108 4.03 -11.76 2.60
CA VAL A 108 3.55 -11.14 1.37
C VAL A 108 4.62 -10.20 0.81
N ARG A 109 4.68 -10.12 -0.52
CA ARG A 109 5.53 -9.18 -1.27
C ARG A 109 4.69 -8.59 -2.39
N LEU A 110 4.30 -7.34 -2.23
CA LEU A 110 3.31 -6.64 -3.03
C LEU A 110 3.96 -5.48 -3.80
N PRO A 111 4.42 -5.72 -5.05
CA PRO A 111 4.85 -4.63 -5.91
C PRO A 111 3.65 -3.82 -6.36
N GLU A 112 3.83 -2.50 -6.42
CA GLU A 112 2.83 -1.57 -6.92
C GLU A 112 3.47 -0.36 -7.58
N CYS A 113 2.73 0.32 -8.45
CA CYS A 113 3.06 1.64 -8.94
C CYS A 113 2.02 2.62 -8.41
N VAL A 114 2.48 3.72 -7.80
CA VAL A 114 1.58 4.76 -7.31
C VAL A 114 1.82 6.03 -8.10
N VAL A 115 0.75 6.57 -8.69
CA VAL A 115 0.76 7.85 -9.40
C VAL A 115 0.26 8.94 -8.46
N PHE A 116 1.00 10.03 -8.37
CA PHE A 116 0.70 11.16 -7.50
C PHE A 116 0.45 12.43 -8.30
N ARG A 117 -0.43 13.28 -7.77
CA ARG A 117 -0.45 14.71 -8.07
C ARG A 117 -0.15 15.46 -6.79
N VAL A 118 0.85 16.34 -6.85
CA VAL A 118 1.29 17.18 -5.73
C VAL A 118 1.05 18.64 -6.11
N HIS A 119 0.50 19.43 -5.21
CA HIS A 119 0.30 20.87 -5.37
C HIS A 119 0.63 21.56 -4.06
N ASP A 120 1.42 22.63 -4.12
CA ASP A 120 1.87 23.40 -2.95
C ASP A 120 2.42 22.50 -1.81
N GLY A 121 3.24 21.50 -2.16
CA GLY A 121 3.86 20.60 -1.21
C GLY A 121 2.91 19.58 -0.56
N LYS A 122 1.68 19.45 -1.06
CA LYS A 122 0.67 18.51 -0.57
C LYS A 122 0.23 17.54 -1.67
N VAL A 123 0.01 16.30 -1.29
CA VAL A 123 -0.61 15.32 -2.18
C VAL A 123 -2.09 15.69 -2.33
N VAL A 124 -2.51 16.00 -3.55
CA VAL A 124 -3.93 16.25 -3.88
C VAL A 124 -4.60 15.02 -4.49
N ARG A 125 -3.83 14.11 -5.05
CA ARG A 125 -4.31 12.83 -5.57
C ARG A 125 -3.22 11.77 -5.48
N MET A 126 -3.64 10.56 -5.13
CA MET A 126 -2.80 9.36 -5.23
C MET A 126 -3.61 8.20 -5.81
N ALA A 127 -2.99 7.43 -6.68
CA ALA A 127 -3.60 6.30 -7.38
C ALA A 127 -2.65 5.11 -7.39
N PRO A 128 -2.76 4.18 -6.44
CA PRO A 128 -2.02 2.93 -6.45
C PRO A 128 -2.57 1.99 -7.51
N TYR A 129 -1.68 1.36 -8.26
CA TYR A 129 -1.95 0.30 -9.22
C TYR A 129 -1.24 -0.97 -8.75
N VAL A 130 -2.01 -1.97 -8.38
CA VAL A 130 -1.53 -3.22 -7.83
C VAL A 130 -1.97 -4.40 -8.69
N ASP A 131 -1.18 -5.48 -8.71
CA ASP A 131 -1.65 -6.77 -9.21
C ASP A 131 -2.56 -7.39 -8.15
N MET A 132 -3.87 -7.11 -8.28
CA MET A 132 -4.86 -7.61 -7.34
C MET A 132 -4.98 -9.13 -7.38
N LEU A 133 -4.80 -9.75 -8.55
CA LEU A 133 -4.88 -11.20 -8.69
C LEU A 133 -3.75 -11.88 -7.90
N ASP A 134 -2.54 -11.35 -8.02
CA ASP A 134 -1.40 -11.86 -7.26
C ASP A 134 -1.54 -11.56 -5.76
N THR A 135 -2.02 -10.38 -5.40
CA THR A 135 -2.34 -10.02 -4.01
C THR A 135 -3.31 -11.03 -3.37
N LEU A 136 -4.41 -11.36 -4.04
CA LEU A 136 -5.40 -12.32 -3.54
C LEU A 136 -4.83 -13.74 -3.39
N ARG A 137 -3.89 -14.15 -4.27
CA ARG A 137 -3.18 -15.41 -4.12
C ARG A 137 -2.26 -15.42 -2.91
N GLN A 138 -1.48 -14.37 -2.73
CA GLN A 138 -0.57 -14.24 -1.59
C GLN A 138 -1.32 -14.19 -0.27
N LEU A 139 -2.50 -13.56 -0.21
CA LEU A 139 -3.37 -13.55 0.95
C LEU A 139 -4.12 -14.88 1.18
N GLY A 140 -4.04 -15.83 0.25
CA GLY A 140 -4.72 -17.14 0.33
C GLY A 140 -6.20 -17.10 0.00
N VAL A 141 -6.69 -16.02 -0.59
CA VAL A 141 -8.10 -15.89 -1.03
C VAL A 141 -8.35 -16.68 -2.32
N LEU A 142 -7.34 -16.73 -3.20
CA LEU A 142 -7.37 -17.51 -4.43
C LEU A 142 -6.35 -18.65 -4.38
N ALA A 143 -6.64 -19.73 -5.13
CA ALA A 143 -5.71 -20.84 -5.27
C ALA A 143 -4.35 -20.39 -5.83
N ALA A 144 -3.27 -21.04 -5.36
CA ALA A 144 -1.93 -20.86 -5.89
C ALA A 144 -1.87 -21.19 -7.39
N ARG A 145 -0.90 -20.60 -8.11
CA ARG A 145 -0.64 -20.97 -9.51
C ARG A 145 -0.07 -22.39 -9.58
N ALA A 146 -0.37 -23.09 -10.64
CA ALA A 146 0.34 -24.33 -10.96
C ALA A 146 1.84 -24.03 -11.10
N GLY A 147 2.66 -24.65 -10.23
CA GLY A 147 4.11 -24.40 -10.18
C GLY A 147 4.58 -23.46 -9.07
N ASP A 148 3.68 -22.84 -8.28
CA ASP A 148 4.08 -22.16 -7.06
C ASP A 148 4.63 -23.18 -6.06
N PRO A 149 5.69 -22.87 -5.29
CA PRO A 149 6.19 -23.77 -4.26
C PRO A 149 5.07 -24.09 -3.27
N ALA A 150 4.89 -25.40 -2.99
CA ALA A 150 3.92 -25.84 -2.00
C ALA A 150 4.20 -25.14 -0.67
N GLU A 151 3.15 -24.64 -0.02
CA GLU A 151 3.29 -24.09 1.33
C GLU A 151 3.93 -25.15 2.25
N PRO A 152 4.84 -24.74 3.15
CA PRO A 152 5.27 -25.64 4.19
C PRO A 152 4.01 -26.02 4.98
N SER A 153 3.64 -27.30 4.90
CA SER A 153 2.59 -27.88 5.71
C SER A 153 2.88 -27.49 7.16
N ALA A 154 1.94 -26.81 7.82
CA ALA A 154 2.00 -26.65 9.26
C ALA A 154 2.09 -28.05 9.83
N ALA A 155 3.27 -28.45 10.30
CA ALA A 155 3.44 -29.71 10.98
C ALA A 155 2.46 -29.73 12.13
N ALA A 156 1.52 -30.65 12.07
CA ALA A 156 0.67 -30.97 13.18
C ALA A 156 1.61 -31.44 14.31
N ASP A 157 1.84 -30.57 15.28
CA ASP A 157 2.48 -30.93 16.53
C ASP A 157 1.49 -31.80 17.28
N GLY A 158 1.48 -33.07 16.92
CA GLY A 158 0.83 -34.13 17.66
C GLY A 158 1.65 -34.42 18.89
N GLY A 159 1.39 -33.66 19.96
CA GLY A 159 1.88 -34.02 21.30
C GLY A 159 1.28 -35.33 21.74
N ALA A 160 2.13 -36.29 21.99
CA ALA A 160 1.85 -37.43 22.86
C ALA A 160 2.12 -37.05 24.30
#